data_f37a97651db71836b79706b16b3435e0
#
_entry.id   f37a97651db71836b79706b16b3435e0
#
_cell.length_a   1.000
_cell.length_b   1.000
_cell.length_c   1.000
_cell.angle_alpha   90.00
_cell.angle_beta   90.00
_cell.angle_gamma   90.00
#
_symmetry.space_group_name_H-M   'P 1'
#
loop_
_entity.id
_entity.type
_entity.pdbx_description
1 polymer ?
#
loop_
_entity_poly.entity_id
_entity_poly.type
_entity_poly.pdbx_seq_one_letter_code
_entity_poly.pdbx_strand_id
1 'polypeptide(L)'
;MILVSEADIFFTESLRILAERLSQSEIGLPLRQICYYSPPEEVGVFSTEIKLTPNHQKVSTTMEYEHITHSFEPIYNEDSEILILGTLPSVKSRENNFYYGHKQNRFWKLLAKLCEEETPQTVEEKTAMLLRHHIAIWDVIQSCDIKGSSDSSIKNVTPTDLKQILDHCQIRQIYANGNKAGALYKKYQQPLTERDILVLPSTSPANAAWSLDRLYEKWSEILR
;
A
#
# COMPACT_ATOMS: atom_id res chain seq x y z
N MET A 1 -7.06 -47.46 0.56
CA MET A 1 -7.06 -46.43 -0.49
C MET A 1 -7.40 -45.13 0.21
N ILE A 2 -6.38 -44.36 0.59
CA ILE A 2 -6.54 -43.12 1.34
C ILE A 2 -6.79 -42.04 0.29
N LEU A 3 -7.98 -41.42 0.33
CA LEU A 3 -8.29 -40.24 -0.46
C LEU A 3 -7.61 -39.02 0.19
N VAL A 4 -6.50 -38.57 -0.41
CA VAL A 4 -5.85 -37.32 -0.05
C VAL A 4 -6.61 -36.19 -0.78
N SER A 5 -7.05 -35.17 -0.05
CA SER A 5 -7.78 -34.04 -0.64
C SER A 5 -6.81 -33.15 -1.45
N GLU A 6 -7.31 -32.44 -2.47
CA GLU A 6 -6.50 -31.51 -3.25
C GLU A 6 -5.85 -30.41 -2.38
N ALA A 7 -6.47 -30.05 -1.27
CA ALA A 7 -5.93 -29.09 -0.31
C ALA A 7 -4.65 -29.61 0.39
N ASP A 8 -4.61 -30.92 0.68
CA ASP A 8 -3.44 -31.57 1.31
C ASP A 8 -2.26 -31.64 0.33
N ILE A 9 -2.54 -31.78 -0.97
CA ILE A 9 -1.52 -31.80 -2.03
C ILE A 9 -0.90 -30.41 -2.20
N PHE A 10 -1.71 -29.35 -2.19
CA PHE A 10 -1.21 -27.97 -2.28
C PHE A 10 -0.39 -27.56 -1.05
N PHE A 11 -0.76 -28.01 0.13
CA PHE A 11 -0.02 -27.69 1.36
C PHE A 11 1.34 -28.40 1.41
N THR A 12 1.41 -29.66 1.01
CA THR A 12 2.67 -30.42 0.94
C THR A 12 3.61 -29.89 -0.14
N GLU A 13 3.10 -29.45 -1.29
CA GLU A 13 3.90 -28.87 -2.37
C GLU A 13 4.49 -27.50 -1.96
N SER A 14 3.71 -26.67 -1.29
CA SER A 14 4.19 -25.38 -0.77
C SER A 14 5.30 -25.53 0.28
N LEU A 15 5.19 -26.53 1.14
CA LEU A 15 6.24 -26.87 2.13
C LEU A 15 7.49 -27.45 1.46
N ARG A 16 7.34 -28.23 0.39
CA ARG A 16 8.45 -28.75 -0.41
C ARG A 16 9.23 -27.61 -1.07
N ILE A 17 8.52 -26.67 -1.71
CA ILE A 17 9.14 -25.49 -2.33
C ILE A 17 9.84 -24.61 -1.30
N LEU A 18 9.25 -24.45 -0.11
CA LEU A 18 9.87 -23.69 0.98
C LEU A 18 11.16 -24.39 1.48
N ALA A 19 11.13 -25.71 1.64
CA ALA A 19 12.30 -26.50 2.05
C ALA A 19 13.42 -26.46 0.99
N GLU A 20 13.08 -26.54 -0.29
CA GLU A 20 14.04 -26.41 -1.39
C GLU A 20 14.66 -25.01 -1.46
N ARG A 21 13.89 -23.95 -1.24
CA ARG A 21 14.41 -22.58 -1.17
C ARG A 21 15.31 -22.34 0.04
N LEU A 22 14.99 -22.94 1.19
CA LEU A 22 15.81 -22.87 2.39
C LEU A 22 17.12 -23.67 2.25
N SER A 23 17.13 -24.75 1.47
CA SER A 23 18.34 -25.54 1.20
C SER A 23 19.30 -24.86 0.21
N GLN A 24 18.81 -23.94 -0.62
CA GLN A 24 19.60 -23.16 -1.59
C GLN A 24 20.10 -21.83 -1.01
N SER A 25 19.59 -21.41 0.16
CA SER A 25 20.16 -20.27 0.88
C SER A 25 21.43 -20.72 1.60
N GLU A 26 22.46 -19.87 1.66
CA GLU A 26 23.76 -20.12 2.33
C GLU A 26 23.64 -20.43 3.85
N ILE A 27 22.43 -20.58 4.35
CA ILE A 27 22.11 -21.02 5.70
C ILE A 27 22.04 -22.55 5.68
N GLY A 28 23.19 -23.21 5.69
CA GLY A 28 23.35 -24.66 5.60
C GLY A 28 22.65 -25.43 6.73
N LEU A 29 21.34 -25.55 6.71
CA LEU A 29 20.55 -26.38 7.60
C LEU A 29 20.33 -27.79 6.94
N PRO A 30 20.78 -28.87 7.51
CA PRO A 30 20.58 -30.21 6.96
C PRO A 30 19.08 -30.59 7.06
N LEU A 31 18.50 -31.02 5.96
CA LEU A 31 17.11 -31.49 5.80
C LEU A 31 16.66 -32.60 6.78
N ARG A 32 17.57 -33.16 7.59
CA ARG A 32 17.29 -34.26 8.52
C ARG A 32 16.58 -33.86 9.82
N GLN A 33 16.30 -32.59 10.07
CA GLN A 33 15.71 -32.10 11.34
C GLN A 33 14.29 -31.55 11.23
N ILE A 34 13.57 -31.79 10.15
CA ILE A 34 12.16 -31.47 10.06
C ILE A 34 11.36 -32.69 10.53
N CYS A 35 11.00 -32.73 11.80
CA CYS A 35 10.11 -33.75 12.35
C CYS A 35 8.67 -33.24 12.25
N TYR A 36 7.82 -33.96 11.51
CA TYR A 36 6.38 -33.75 11.49
C TYR A 36 5.76 -34.45 12.71
N TYR A 37 5.08 -33.73 13.55
CA TYR A 37 4.24 -34.26 14.61
C TYR A 37 2.78 -34.04 14.24
N SER A 38 2.04 -35.12 14.05
CA SER A 38 0.59 -35.10 13.93
C SER A 38 0.00 -35.45 15.29
N PRO A 39 -0.73 -34.55 15.95
CA PRO A 39 -1.46 -34.92 17.16
C PRO A 39 -2.65 -35.84 16.82
N PRO A 40 -3.05 -36.76 17.70
CA PRO A 40 -4.25 -37.55 17.50
C PRO A 40 -5.49 -36.67 17.61
N GLU A 41 -6.42 -36.96 16.77
CA GLU A 41 -7.75 -36.38 16.52
C GLU A 41 -8.35 -35.54 17.67
N GLU A 42 -8.40 -34.21 17.47
CA GLU A 42 -9.53 -33.36 17.86
C GLU A 42 -9.45 -32.00 17.14
N VAL A 43 -10.54 -31.66 16.53
CA VAL A 43 -11.00 -30.47 15.85
C VAL A 43 -10.14 -29.16 15.99
N GLY A 44 -9.46 -28.80 14.91
CA GLY A 44 -9.61 -27.44 14.37
C GLY A 44 -8.72 -26.31 14.95
N VAL A 45 -7.40 -26.48 15.12
CA VAL A 45 -6.44 -25.38 14.97
C VAL A 45 -5.08 -25.98 14.62
N PHE A 46 -4.60 -25.80 13.38
CA PHE A 46 -3.23 -26.17 13.02
C PHE A 46 -2.27 -25.10 13.54
N SER A 47 -1.63 -25.34 14.69
CA SER A 47 -0.45 -24.59 15.09
C SER A 47 0.79 -25.42 14.78
N THR A 48 1.59 -24.99 13.84
CA THR A 48 2.89 -25.60 13.54
C THR A 48 3.94 -25.04 14.50
N GLU A 49 4.21 -25.70 15.61
CA GLU A 49 5.36 -25.38 16.45
C GLU A 49 6.64 -25.93 15.85
N ILE A 50 7.50 -25.05 15.36
CA ILE A 50 8.88 -25.38 15.01
C ILE A 50 9.72 -25.28 16.29
N LYS A 51 10.04 -26.43 16.92
CA LYS A 51 10.99 -26.46 18.03
C LYS A 51 12.42 -26.35 17.50
N LEU A 52 12.99 -25.16 17.64
CA LEU A 52 14.42 -24.94 17.41
C LEU A 52 15.20 -25.34 18.65
N THR A 53 16.29 -26.10 18.47
CA THR A 53 17.20 -26.47 19.57
C THR A 53 17.96 -25.28 20.14
N PRO A 54 18.41 -25.29 21.43
CA PRO A 54 18.77 -24.09 22.20
C PRO A 54 20.07 -23.37 21.79
N ASN A 55 20.59 -23.58 20.59
CA ASN A 55 21.83 -22.94 20.14
C ASN A 55 21.66 -22.01 18.94
N HIS A 56 20.47 -21.48 18.70
CA HIS A 56 20.28 -20.48 17.66
C HIS A 56 20.35 -19.07 18.22
N GLN A 57 21.41 -18.37 17.86
CA GLN A 57 21.44 -16.92 17.89
C GLN A 57 20.13 -16.42 17.23
N LYS A 58 19.39 -15.54 17.93
CA LYS A 58 18.27 -14.82 17.34
C LYS A 58 18.78 -14.15 16.06
N VAL A 59 18.39 -14.66 14.91
CA VAL A 59 18.52 -13.90 13.66
C VAL A 59 17.55 -12.74 13.80
N SER A 60 18.06 -11.64 14.31
CA SER A 60 17.36 -10.35 14.24
C SER A 60 17.34 -9.99 12.78
N THR A 61 16.22 -10.22 12.11
CA THR A 61 15.95 -9.64 10.80
C THR A 61 15.76 -8.14 11.03
N THR A 62 16.88 -7.42 11.13
CA THR A 62 16.86 -5.97 11.05
C THR A 62 16.39 -5.64 9.65
N MET A 63 15.14 -5.19 9.50
CA MET A 63 14.67 -4.66 8.23
C MET A 63 15.62 -3.54 7.82
N GLU A 64 16.35 -3.74 6.75
CA GLU A 64 17.22 -2.72 6.17
C GLU A 64 16.40 -1.64 5.47
N TYR A 65 17.02 -0.47 5.29
CA TYR A 65 16.42 0.58 4.50
C TYR A 65 16.52 0.21 3.02
N GLU A 66 15.40 0.35 2.33
CA GLU A 66 15.29 0.23 0.89
C GLU A 66 15.08 1.61 0.29
N HIS A 67 15.81 1.93 -0.78
CA HIS A 67 15.54 3.13 -1.57
C HIS A 67 14.41 2.87 -2.53
N ILE A 68 13.33 3.67 -2.44
CA ILE A 68 12.15 3.54 -3.29
C ILE A 68 11.99 4.80 -4.12
N THR A 69 11.71 4.60 -5.42
CA THR A 69 11.34 5.66 -6.35
C THR A 69 9.91 5.46 -6.82
N HIS A 70 9.17 6.54 -6.98
CA HIS A 70 7.83 6.54 -7.56
C HIS A 70 7.91 6.08 -9.02
N SER A 71 7.14 5.06 -9.38
CA SER A 71 7.31 4.32 -10.63
C SER A 71 6.26 4.62 -11.71
N PHE A 72 5.29 5.47 -11.43
CA PHE A 72 4.21 5.83 -12.36
C PHE A 72 3.86 7.32 -12.28
N GLU A 73 3.33 7.83 -13.38
CA GLU A 73 3.04 9.25 -13.58
C GLU A 73 1.79 9.72 -12.82
N PRO A 74 1.65 11.04 -12.55
CA PRO A 74 0.41 11.61 -12.06
C PRO A 74 -0.72 11.45 -13.06
N ILE A 75 -1.95 11.46 -12.57
CA ILE A 75 -3.15 11.50 -13.41
C ILE A 75 -3.75 12.90 -13.30
N TYR A 76 -3.85 13.60 -14.41
CA TYR A 76 -4.46 14.93 -14.51
C TYR A 76 -4.76 15.26 -15.98
N ASN A 77 -5.56 16.27 -16.22
CA ASN A 77 -5.74 16.95 -17.50
C ASN A 77 -5.91 18.45 -17.27
N GLU A 78 -6.08 19.22 -18.34
CA GLU A 78 -6.23 20.68 -18.28
C GLU A 78 -7.44 21.12 -17.45
N ASP A 79 -8.49 20.29 -17.37
CA ASP A 79 -9.71 20.55 -16.63
C ASP A 79 -9.62 20.15 -15.14
N SER A 80 -8.49 19.63 -14.69
CA SER A 80 -8.33 19.23 -13.29
C SER A 80 -8.36 20.44 -12.37
N GLU A 81 -9.25 20.39 -11.35
CA GLU A 81 -9.47 21.49 -10.41
C GLU A 81 -9.10 21.13 -8.97
N ILE A 82 -9.01 19.84 -8.67
CA ILE A 82 -8.69 19.29 -7.35
C ILE A 82 -7.47 18.40 -7.48
N LEU A 83 -6.51 18.55 -6.56
CA LEU A 83 -5.35 17.66 -6.49
C LEU A 83 -5.39 16.87 -5.19
N ILE A 84 -5.45 15.55 -5.28
CA ILE A 84 -5.37 14.65 -4.12
C ILE A 84 -3.98 14.03 -4.07
N LEU A 85 -3.28 14.22 -2.95
CA LEU A 85 -1.93 13.71 -2.73
C LEU A 85 -1.91 12.59 -1.70
N GLY A 86 -1.34 11.45 -2.09
CA GLY A 86 -0.89 10.43 -1.15
C GLY A 86 0.52 10.71 -0.62
N THR A 87 1.07 9.76 0.12
CA THR A 87 2.45 9.87 0.66
C THR A 87 3.47 9.35 -0.34
N LEU A 88 3.34 8.06 -0.69
CA LEU A 88 4.19 7.27 -1.58
C LEU A 88 3.41 6.02 -1.97
N PRO A 89 3.60 5.47 -3.16
CA PRO A 89 2.93 4.23 -3.55
C PRO A 89 3.25 3.08 -2.60
N SER A 90 2.22 2.41 -2.11
CA SER A 90 2.37 1.18 -1.32
C SER A 90 3.00 0.07 -2.17
N VAL A 91 3.50 -1.00 -1.54
CA VAL A 91 4.02 -2.19 -2.24
C VAL A 91 3.03 -2.66 -3.30
N LYS A 92 1.74 -2.80 -2.94
CA LYS A 92 0.69 -3.23 -3.90
C LYS A 92 0.41 -2.21 -5.00
N SER A 93 0.58 -0.92 -4.74
CA SER A 93 0.47 0.11 -5.77
C SER A 93 1.63 0.03 -6.76
N ARG A 94 2.85 -0.23 -6.29
CA ARG A 94 4.03 -0.43 -7.14
C ARG A 94 3.93 -1.71 -7.98
N GLU A 95 3.46 -2.82 -7.39
CA GLU A 95 3.23 -4.08 -8.11
C GLU A 95 2.20 -3.93 -9.24
N ASN A 96 1.13 -3.15 -8.99
CA ASN A 96 0.06 -2.90 -9.95
C ASN A 96 0.36 -1.70 -10.86
N ASN A 97 1.46 -1.00 -10.62
CA ASN A 97 1.84 0.24 -11.29
C ASN A 97 0.72 1.29 -11.34
N PHE A 98 -0.05 1.40 -10.22
CA PHE A 98 -1.20 2.29 -10.14
C PHE A 98 -1.59 2.65 -8.70
N TYR A 99 -2.26 3.80 -8.52
CA TYR A 99 -2.65 4.38 -7.24
C TYR A 99 -3.61 3.49 -6.44
N TYR A 100 -3.39 3.45 -5.12
CA TYR A 100 -4.25 2.78 -4.14
C TYR A 100 -4.58 1.32 -4.51
N GLY A 101 -3.56 0.56 -4.97
CA GLY A 101 -3.69 -0.81 -5.49
C GLY A 101 -4.01 -1.89 -4.45
N HIS A 102 -3.95 -1.59 -3.14
CA HIS A 102 -4.30 -2.56 -2.11
C HIS A 102 -5.81 -2.79 -2.07
N LYS A 103 -6.27 -4.04 -2.20
CA LYS A 103 -7.70 -4.42 -2.30
C LYS A 103 -8.58 -3.88 -1.15
N GLN A 104 -8.02 -3.73 0.04
CA GLN A 104 -8.74 -3.19 1.21
C GLN A 104 -8.63 -1.66 1.31
N ASN A 105 -7.92 -0.97 0.42
CA ASN A 105 -7.92 0.48 0.41
C ASN A 105 -9.30 0.98 -0.02
N ARG A 106 -9.83 1.94 0.72
CA ARG A 106 -11.20 2.44 0.53
C ARG A 106 -11.29 3.58 -0.49
N PHE A 107 -10.16 4.04 -1.03
CA PHE A 107 -10.11 5.22 -1.90
C PHE A 107 -11.07 5.13 -3.08
N TRP A 108 -10.97 4.08 -3.89
CA TRP A 108 -11.82 3.94 -5.09
C TRP A 108 -13.30 3.77 -4.77
N LYS A 109 -13.62 3.01 -3.71
CA LYS A 109 -15.01 2.85 -3.25
C LYS A 109 -15.59 4.15 -2.70
N LEU A 110 -14.75 4.91 -1.98
CA LEU A 110 -15.13 6.20 -1.43
C LEU A 110 -15.37 7.22 -2.53
N LEU A 111 -14.43 7.32 -3.47
CA LEU A 111 -14.52 8.28 -4.57
C LEU A 111 -15.73 7.97 -5.47
N ALA A 112 -15.96 6.73 -5.82
CA ALA A 112 -17.14 6.30 -6.57
C ALA A 112 -18.46 6.69 -5.86
N LYS A 113 -18.52 6.46 -4.53
CA LYS A 113 -19.68 6.87 -3.72
C LYS A 113 -19.87 8.39 -3.71
N LEU A 114 -18.78 9.17 -3.67
CA LEU A 114 -18.84 10.65 -3.72
C LEU A 114 -19.28 11.15 -5.09
N CYS A 115 -18.84 10.51 -6.15
CA CYS A 115 -19.16 10.84 -7.53
C CYS A 115 -20.50 10.25 -8.02
N GLU A 116 -21.21 9.51 -7.15
CA GLU A 116 -22.46 8.81 -7.50
C GLU A 116 -22.29 7.84 -8.70
N GLU A 117 -21.13 7.20 -8.78
CA GLU A 117 -20.78 6.23 -9.82
C GLU A 117 -20.56 4.82 -9.23
N GLU A 118 -20.51 3.82 -10.10
CA GLU A 118 -20.07 2.48 -9.73
C GLU A 118 -18.57 2.45 -9.42
N THR A 119 -18.15 1.57 -8.52
CA THR A 119 -16.74 1.44 -8.15
C THR A 119 -15.92 0.94 -9.34
N PRO A 120 -14.96 1.73 -9.87
CA PRO A 120 -14.17 1.37 -11.04
C PRO A 120 -13.24 0.18 -10.73
N GLN A 121 -13.11 -0.74 -11.68
CA GLN A 121 -12.34 -1.97 -11.52
C GLN A 121 -10.99 -1.89 -12.26
N THR A 122 -10.99 -1.34 -13.49
CA THR A 122 -9.79 -1.27 -14.32
C THR A 122 -9.04 0.06 -14.12
N VAL A 123 -7.81 0.14 -14.58
CA VAL A 123 -6.99 1.37 -14.57
C VAL A 123 -7.64 2.45 -15.43
N GLU A 124 -8.17 2.05 -16.57
CA GLU A 124 -8.85 2.94 -17.53
C GLU A 124 -10.12 3.55 -16.91
N GLU A 125 -10.94 2.73 -16.25
CA GLU A 125 -12.15 3.20 -15.55
C GLU A 125 -11.81 4.18 -14.42
N LYS A 126 -10.77 3.87 -13.63
CA LYS A 126 -10.29 4.73 -12.55
C LYS A 126 -9.79 6.07 -13.07
N THR A 127 -8.98 6.03 -14.12
CA THR A 127 -8.47 7.24 -14.77
C THR A 127 -9.60 8.06 -15.36
N ALA A 128 -10.53 7.43 -16.07
CA ALA A 128 -11.67 8.11 -16.67
C ALA A 128 -12.58 8.76 -15.60
N MET A 129 -12.82 8.10 -14.47
CA MET A 129 -13.59 8.66 -13.36
C MET A 129 -12.90 9.89 -12.77
N LEU A 130 -11.60 9.84 -12.49
CA LEU A 130 -10.86 11.00 -11.98
C LEU A 130 -11.00 12.21 -12.90
N LEU A 131 -10.73 12.03 -14.19
CA LEU A 131 -10.73 13.12 -15.17
C LEU A 131 -12.13 13.68 -15.41
N ARG A 132 -13.19 12.83 -15.41
CA ARG A 132 -14.57 13.29 -15.50
C ARG A 132 -15.00 14.20 -14.35
N HIS A 133 -14.43 13.95 -13.16
CA HIS A 133 -14.73 14.72 -11.96
C HIS A 133 -13.68 15.78 -11.63
N HIS A 134 -12.85 16.14 -12.61
CA HIS A 134 -11.85 17.20 -12.50
C HIS A 134 -10.85 16.96 -11.36
N ILE A 135 -10.52 15.70 -11.07
CA ILE A 135 -9.64 15.29 -9.98
C ILE A 135 -8.29 14.83 -10.54
N ALA A 136 -7.25 15.57 -10.16
CA ALA A 136 -5.86 15.13 -10.31
C ALA A 136 -5.41 14.31 -9.09
N ILE A 137 -4.49 13.37 -9.31
CA ILE A 137 -3.94 12.52 -8.25
C ILE A 137 -2.44 12.32 -8.42
N TRP A 138 -1.70 12.41 -7.32
CA TRP A 138 -0.28 12.07 -7.23
C TRP A 138 0.10 11.70 -5.79
N ASP A 139 1.41 11.62 -5.53
CA ASP A 139 1.99 11.44 -4.20
C ASP A 139 2.98 12.57 -3.89
N VAL A 140 3.25 12.84 -2.62
CA VAL A 140 4.17 13.90 -2.18
C VAL A 140 5.63 13.54 -2.42
N ILE A 141 5.96 12.23 -2.38
CA ILE A 141 7.33 11.73 -2.43
C ILE A 141 7.63 11.15 -3.80
N GLN A 142 8.71 11.65 -4.44
CA GLN A 142 9.30 11.06 -5.64
C GLN A 142 10.22 9.89 -5.28
N SER A 143 11.09 10.06 -4.26
CA SER A 143 11.92 8.98 -3.76
C SER A 143 12.25 9.15 -2.28
N CYS A 144 12.52 8.05 -1.60
CA CYS A 144 12.93 8.05 -0.21
C CYS A 144 13.56 6.71 0.19
N ASP A 145 14.19 6.70 1.37
CA ASP A 145 14.57 5.46 2.04
C ASP A 145 13.50 5.08 3.07
N ILE A 146 13.05 3.83 3.05
CA ILE A 146 12.00 3.32 3.93
C ILE A 146 12.35 1.91 4.41
N LYS A 147 11.85 1.51 5.59
CA LYS A 147 11.91 0.14 6.09
C LYS A 147 10.56 -0.55 5.88
N GLY A 148 10.50 -1.50 4.96
CA GLY A 148 9.27 -2.21 4.61
C GLY A 148 8.15 -1.25 4.18
N SER A 149 7.00 -1.28 4.87
CA SER A 149 5.85 -0.40 4.60
C SER A 149 5.61 0.63 5.72
N SER A 150 6.62 0.92 6.55
CA SER A 150 6.44 1.78 7.71
C SER A 150 6.65 3.25 7.37
N ASP A 151 5.57 4.01 7.24
CA ASP A 151 5.62 5.46 6.99
C ASP A 151 6.46 6.24 8.03
N SER A 152 6.60 5.72 9.26
CA SER A 152 7.41 6.34 10.30
C SER A 152 8.91 6.23 10.04
N SER A 153 9.33 5.28 9.20
CA SER A 153 10.74 5.06 8.84
C SER A 153 11.23 5.88 7.65
N ILE A 154 10.34 6.63 6.98
CA ILE A 154 10.67 7.44 5.80
C ILE A 154 11.72 8.48 6.13
N LYS A 155 12.84 8.48 5.38
CA LYS A 155 13.93 9.44 5.44
C LYS A 155 14.50 9.70 4.04
N ASN A 156 15.43 10.67 3.92
CA ASN A 156 16.09 11.04 2.66
C ASN A 156 15.07 11.30 1.53
N VAL A 157 14.04 12.10 1.84
CA VAL A 157 12.92 12.38 0.94
C VAL A 157 13.35 13.33 -0.17
N THR A 158 13.10 12.91 -1.42
CA THR A 158 13.02 13.79 -2.58
C THR A 158 11.54 13.98 -2.90
N PRO A 159 11.00 15.21 -2.84
CA PRO A 159 9.60 15.44 -3.19
C PRO A 159 9.37 15.33 -4.70
N THR A 160 8.11 15.08 -5.11
CA THR A 160 7.66 15.18 -6.50
C THR A 160 7.68 16.63 -6.99
N ASP A 161 7.79 16.85 -8.28
CA ASP A 161 7.67 18.18 -8.86
C ASP A 161 6.21 18.52 -9.18
N LEU A 162 5.49 19.10 -8.22
CA LEU A 162 4.08 19.47 -8.40
C LEU A 162 3.84 20.55 -9.46
N LYS A 163 4.87 21.27 -9.92
CA LYS A 163 4.74 22.22 -11.03
C LYS A 163 4.23 21.55 -12.29
N GLN A 164 4.58 20.28 -12.51
CA GLN A 164 4.06 19.47 -13.62
C GLN A 164 2.52 19.48 -13.69
N ILE A 165 1.83 19.61 -12.56
CA ILE A 165 0.37 19.69 -12.50
C ILE A 165 -0.07 21.14 -12.39
N LEU A 166 0.52 21.90 -11.45
CA LEU A 166 0.05 23.24 -11.09
C LEU A 166 0.21 24.27 -12.21
N ASP A 167 1.18 24.07 -13.10
CA ASP A 167 1.40 24.96 -14.27
C ASP A 167 0.47 24.60 -15.46
N HIS A 168 -0.15 23.41 -15.45
CA HIS A 168 -1.01 22.93 -16.53
C HIS A 168 -2.51 22.93 -16.20
N CYS A 169 -2.86 23.00 -14.91
CA CYS A 169 -4.24 22.89 -14.44
C CYS A 169 -4.63 24.03 -13.51
N GLN A 170 -5.91 24.38 -13.51
CA GLN A 170 -6.50 25.38 -12.59
C GLN A 170 -6.84 24.73 -11.24
N ILE A 171 -5.86 24.11 -10.56
CA ILE A 171 -6.10 23.48 -9.26
C ILE A 171 -6.57 24.52 -8.24
N ARG A 172 -7.80 24.39 -7.78
CA ARG A 172 -8.41 25.25 -6.76
C ARG A 172 -7.97 24.86 -5.36
N GLN A 173 -7.95 23.57 -5.08
CA GLN A 173 -7.64 23.03 -3.76
C GLN A 173 -6.76 21.78 -3.84
N ILE A 174 -5.79 21.70 -2.93
CA ILE A 174 -4.94 20.52 -2.72
C ILE A 174 -5.41 19.79 -1.46
N TYR A 175 -5.60 18.47 -1.54
CA TYR A 175 -5.97 17.60 -0.44
C TYR A 175 -4.91 16.55 -0.17
N ALA A 176 -4.63 16.28 1.10
CA ALA A 176 -3.79 15.17 1.52
C ALA A 176 -4.64 13.99 1.97
N ASN A 177 -4.41 12.81 1.44
CA ASN A 177 -4.99 11.55 1.90
C ASN A 177 -4.25 11.04 3.14
N GLY A 178 -4.55 11.62 4.27
CA GLY A 178 -4.00 11.29 5.58
C GLY A 178 -2.95 12.26 6.12
N ASN A 179 -2.76 12.20 7.44
CA ASN A 179 -1.88 13.11 8.17
C ASN A 179 -0.43 13.06 7.72
N LYS A 180 0.07 11.88 7.31
CA LYS A 180 1.46 11.73 6.86
C LYS A 180 1.72 12.48 5.57
N ALA A 181 0.83 12.33 4.57
CA ALA A 181 0.91 13.08 3.32
C ALA A 181 0.86 14.60 3.60
N GLY A 182 -0.08 15.05 4.45
CA GLY A 182 -0.19 16.46 4.84
C GLY A 182 1.06 17.01 5.52
N ALA A 183 1.65 16.26 6.44
CA ALA A 183 2.88 16.68 7.14
C ALA A 183 4.09 16.79 6.19
N LEU A 184 4.21 15.83 5.27
CA LEU A 184 5.28 15.84 4.26
C LEU A 184 5.09 16.95 3.23
N TYR A 185 3.86 17.18 2.79
CA TYR A 185 3.53 18.33 1.92
C TYR A 185 3.93 19.64 2.57
N LYS A 186 3.50 19.90 3.80
CA LYS A 186 3.85 21.11 4.54
C LYS A 186 5.36 21.31 4.67
N LYS A 187 6.10 20.21 4.85
CA LYS A 187 7.55 20.27 5.00
C LYS A 187 8.30 20.51 3.69
N TYR A 188 7.89 19.86 2.60
CA TYR A 188 8.68 19.79 1.37
C TYR A 188 8.05 20.52 0.18
N GLN A 189 6.73 20.58 0.10
CA GLN A 189 6.00 21.11 -1.05
C GLN A 189 5.44 22.51 -0.81
N GLN A 190 4.89 22.77 0.37
CA GLN A 190 4.28 24.07 0.67
C GLN A 190 5.25 25.25 0.50
N PRO A 191 6.54 25.16 0.90
CA PRO A 191 7.50 26.23 0.63
C PRO A 191 7.79 26.48 -0.86
N LEU A 192 7.55 25.49 -1.72
CA LEU A 192 7.80 25.56 -3.17
C LEU A 192 6.58 26.02 -3.94
N THR A 193 5.38 25.67 -3.47
CA THR A 193 4.11 25.93 -4.15
C THR A 193 3.38 27.15 -3.61
N GLU A 194 3.73 27.57 -2.39
CA GLU A 194 3.07 28.66 -1.63
C GLU A 194 1.56 28.45 -1.47
N ARG A 195 1.12 27.18 -1.49
CA ARG A 195 -0.30 26.79 -1.43
C ARG A 195 -0.57 25.96 -0.18
N ASP A 196 -1.73 26.20 0.43
CA ASP A 196 -2.20 25.43 1.56
C ASP A 196 -2.76 24.08 1.13
N ILE A 197 -2.72 23.12 2.06
CA ILE A 197 -3.28 21.77 1.88
C ILE A 197 -4.32 21.48 2.96
N LEU A 198 -5.46 20.93 2.57
CA LEU A 198 -6.45 20.37 3.48
C LEU A 198 -6.18 18.88 3.70
N VAL A 199 -6.16 18.47 4.97
CA VAL A 199 -5.86 17.08 5.32
C VAL A 199 -7.14 16.31 5.58
N LEU A 200 -7.41 15.32 4.74
CA LEU A 200 -8.52 14.39 4.89
C LEU A 200 -8.07 13.10 5.59
N PRO A 201 -8.98 12.40 6.30
CA PRO A 201 -8.66 11.12 6.92
C PRO A 201 -8.19 10.10 5.88
N SER A 202 -7.12 9.35 6.22
CA SER A 202 -6.56 8.37 5.30
C SER A 202 -7.52 7.24 4.95
N THR A 203 -7.59 6.92 3.66
CA THR A 203 -8.38 5.79 3.12
C THR A 203 -7.69 4.43 3.31
N SER A 204 -6.44 4.42 3.78
CA SER A 204 -5.66 3.19 4.04
C SER A 204 -6.39 2.25 5.01
N PRO A 205 -6.33 0.91 4.80
CA PRO A 205 -6.85 -0.06 5.76
C PRO A 205 -6.20 0.04 7.14
N ALA A 206 -4.96 0.54 7.23
CA ALA A 206 -4.29 0.80 8.50
C ALA A 206 -5.02 1.84 9.37
N ASN A 207 -5.85 2.70 8.76
CA ASN A 207 -6.69 3.67 9.47
C ASN A 207 -8.03 3.04 9.85
N ALA A 208 -8.02 2.00 10.70
CA ALA A 208 -9.18 1.20 11.05
C ALA A 208 -10.29 1.99 11.81
N ALA A 209 -9.92 3.10 12.47
CA ALA A 209 -10.88 3.94 13.21
C ALA A 209 -11.89 4.67 12.30
N TRP A 210 -11.65 4.72 11.00
CA TRP A 210 -12.51 5.39 10.03
C TRP A 210 -13.25 4.37 9.16
N SER A 211 -14.57 4.22 9.37
CA SER A 211 -15.45 3.47 8.46
C SER A 211 -15.60 4.19 7.11
N LEU A 212 -16.12 3.49 6.10
CA LEU A 212 -16.39 4.10 4.80
C LEU A 212 -17.37 5.29 4.92
N ASP A 213 -18.41 5.18 5.76
CA ASP A 213 -19.39 6.25 5.93
C ASP A 213 -18.80 7.49 6.63
N ARG A 214 -17.97 7.29 7.66
CA ARG A 214 -17.24 8.41 8.29
C ARG A 214 -16.24 9.08 7.32
N LEU A 215 -15.61 8.28 6.45
CA LEU A 215 -14.77 8.84 5.39
C LEU A 215 -15.62 9.65 4.42
N TYR A 216 -16.76 9.12 3.99
CA TYR A 216 -17.68 9.80 3.08
C TYR A 216 -18.09 11.18 3.59
N GLU A 217 -18.51 11.28 4.86
CA GLU A 217 -18.88 12.55 5.49
C GLU A 217 -17.75 13.58 5.44
N LYS A 218 -16.51 13.17 5.66
CA LYS A 218 -15.35 14.08 5.67
C LYS A 218 -14.84 14.40 4.27
N TRP A 219 -14.82 13.41 3.39
CA TRP A 219 -14.35 13.59 2.01
C TRP A 219 -15.35 14.31 1.11
N SER A 220 -16.62 14.43 1.50
CA SER A 220 -17.62 15.24 0.76
C SER A 220 -17.20 16.71 0.58
N GLU A 221 -16.22 17.16 1.35
CA GLU A 221 -15.61 18.49 1.20
C GLU A 221 -14.95 18.70 -0.18
N ILE A 222 -14.46 17.63 -0.83
CA ILE A 222 -13.86 17.75 -2.17
C ILE A 222 -14.86 18.13 -3.26
N LEU A 223 -16.16 17.96 -3.02
CA LEU A 223 -17.24 18.27 -3.98
C LEU A 223 -17.75 19.72 -3.87
N ARG A 224 -17.22 20.52 -2.95
CA ARG A 224 -17.59 21.93 -2.73
C ARG A 224 -16.67 22.87 -3.48
#